data_483c4215d59b553854711f9e232f12b0
#
_entry.id   483c4215d59b553854711f9e232f12b0
#
_cell.length_a   1.000
_cell.length_b   1.000
_cell.length_c   1.000
_cell.angle_alpha   90.00
_cell.angle_beta   90.00
_cell.angle_gamma   90.00
#
_symmetry.space_group_name_H-M   'P 1'
#
loop_
_entity.id
_entity.type
_entity.pdbx_description
1 polymer ?
#
loop_
_entity_poly.entity_id
_entity_poly.type
_entity_poly.pdbx_seq_one_letter_code
_entity_poly.pdbx_strand_id
1 'polypeptide(L)'
;MAIHPGIQKKAQQEIDRLLGGERLPTLSDQEDLPYISALIKETYRWHTPSPMGGPKCLKADDVYKGYYLPKGVTVIENLWAIFHDPVVYPEPYRFNPERFLKDGKLDPSVKDPEDRVFGSARRVCPGRYIANRTIFLRFATILATFDIEPGTNDKDEVESEIKFHEGAVR
;
A
#
# COMPACT_ATOMS: atom_id res chain seq x y z
N MET A 1 -4.39 -11.30 0.11
CA MET A 1 -5.66 -11.87 -0.40
C MET A 1 -5.89 -13.25 0.17
N ALA A 2 -4.99 -14.19 0.01
CA ALA A 2 -5.15 -15.57 0.50
C ALA A 2 -5.64 -15.66 1.97
N ILE A 3 -5.05 -14.89 2.89
CA ILE A 3 -5.46 -14.85 4.30
C ILE A 3 -6.59 -13.85 4.61
N HIS A 4 -7.10 -13.15 3.60
CA HIS A 4 -8.18 -12.17 3.72
C HIS A 4 -9.28 -12.42 2.67
N PRO A 5 -9.94 -13.59 2.68
CA PRO A 5 -10.91 -13.96 1.64
C PRO A 5 -12.10 -13.01 1.55
N GLY A 6 -12.53 -12.43 2.67
CA GLY A 6 -13.63 -11.45 2.69
C GLY A 6 -13.26 -10.15 1.96
N ILE A 7 -12.00 -9.70 2.06
CA ILE A 7 -11.50 -8.52 1.35
C ILE A 7 -11.38 -8.82 -0.15
N GLN A 8 -10.86 -10.00 -0.51
CA GLN A 8 -10.81 -10.46 -1.89
C GLN A 8 -12.20 -10.46 -2.53
N LYS A 9 -13.17 -11.07 -1.87
CA LYS A 9 -14.56 -11.15 -2.37
C LYS A 9 -15.19 -9.78 -2.59
N LYS A 10 -14.97 -8.82 -1.68
CA LYS A 10 -15.47 -7.44 -1.87
C LYS A 10 -14.85 -6.77 -3.08
N ALA A 11 -13.55 -6.94 -3.29
CA ALA A 11 -12.83 -6.40 -4.45
C ALA A 11 -13.36 -7.01 -5.76
N GLN A 12 -13.56 -8.32 -5.81
CA GLN A 12 -14.14 -9.02 -6.95
C GLN A 12 -15.57 -8.55 -7.24
N GLN A 13 -16.41 -8.42 -6.20
CA GLN A 13 -17.78 -7.91 -6.36
C GLN A 13 -17.83 -6.48 -6.92
N GLU A 14 -16.88 -5.62 -6.57
CA GLU A 14 -16.80 -4.28 -7.17
C GLU A 14 -16.47 -4.35 -8.65
N ILE A 15 -15.51 -5.19 -9.05
CA ILE A 15 -15.13 -5.40 -10.45
C ILE A 15 -16.28 -5.99 -11.24
N ASP A 16 -16.91 -7.05 -10.73
CA ASP A 16 -18.03 -7.73 -11.39
C ASP A 16 -19.23 -6.81 -11.60
N ARG A 17 -19.52 -5.96 -10.61
CA ARG A 17 -20.60 -4.97 -10.72
C ARG A 17 -20.33 -3.96 -11.82
N LEU A 18 -19.07 -3.55 -12.03
CA LEU A 18 -18.71 -2.57 -13.06
C LEU A 18 -18.60 -3.20 -14.45
N LEU A 19 -17.99 -4.39 -14.54
CA LEU A 19 -17.57 -4.98 -15.82
C LEU A 19 -18.43 -6.15 -16.27
N GLY A 20 -19.23 -6.75 -15.38
CA GLY A 20 -20.14 -7.86 -15.71
C GLY A 20 -19.45 -9.12 -16.25
N GLY A 21 -18.12 -9.23 -16.10
CA GLY A 21 -17.34 -10.32 -16.69
C GLY A 21 -17.12 -10.24 -18.20
N GLU A 22 -17.58 -9.16 -18.86
CA GLU A 22 -17.51 -9.02 -20.32
C GLU A 22 -16.11 -8.65 -20.84
N ARG A 23 -15.28 -8.01 -20.02
CA ARG A 23 -13.94 -7.56 -20.38
C ARG A 23 -13.02 -7.48 -19.16
N LEU A 24 -11.71 -7.41 -19.40
CA LEU A 24 -10.74 -7.12 -18.35
C LEU A 24 -10.74 -5.62 -17.98
N PRO A 25 -10.35 -5.31 -16.71
CA PRO A 25 -10.15 -3.95 -16.26
C PRO A 25 -9.09 -3.20 -17.07
N THR A 26 -9.32 -1.90 -17.25
CA THR A 26 -8.40 -0.95 -17.88
C THR A 26 -8.07 0.21 -16.94
N LEU A 27 -7.13 1.07 -17.30
CA LEU A 27 -6.79 2.24 -16.49
C LEU A 27 -7.94 3.26 -16.38
N SER A 28 -8.83 3.30 -17.35
CA SER A 28 -10.00 4.20 -17.31
C SER A 28 -11.04 3.79 -16.27
N ASP A 29 -11.01 2.54 -15.81
CA ASP A 29 -11.93 2.04 -14.79
C ASP A 29 -11.51 2.40 -13.36
N GLN A 30 -10.33 2.99 -13.17
CA GLN A 30 -9.76 3.24 -11.84
C GLN A 30 -10.64 4.13 -10.95
N GLU A 31 -11.27 5.14 -11.52
CA GLU A 31 -12.14 6.06 -10.79
C GLU A 31 -13.44 5.37 -10.31
N ASP A 32 -13.88 4.35 -11.02
CA ASP A 32 -15.09 3.56 -10.73
C ASP A 32 -14.81 2.32 -9.88
N LEU A 33 -13.54 2.08 -9.49
CA LEU A 33 -13.07 0.99 -8.64
C LEU A 33 -12.39 1.52 -7.35
N PRO A 34 -13.14 2.26 -6.51
CA PRO A 34 -12.60 2.85 -5.29
C PRO A 34 -12.12 1.83 -4.26
N TYR A 35 -12.75 0.64 -4.17
CA TYR A 35 -12.31 -0.41 -3.26
C TYR A 35 -10.96 -1.01 -3.68
N ILE A 36 -10.73 -1.21 -4.97
CA ILE A 36 -9.42 -1.63 -5.50
C ILE A 36 -8.36 -0.57 -5.17
N SER A 37 -8.68 0.71 -5.35
CA SER A 37 -7.77 1.81 -5.00
C SER A 37 -7.47 1.85 -3.50
N ALA A 38 -8.48 1.67 -2.65
CA ALA A 38 -8.32 1.57 -1.20
C ALA A 38 -7.48 0.35 -0.77
N LEU A 39 -7.66 -0.79 -1.44
CA LEU A 39 -6.90 -2.01 -1.23
C LEU A 39 -5.39 -1.79 -1.52
N ILE A 40 -5.07 -1.07 -2.59
CA ILE A 40 -3.70 -0.73 -2.94
C ILE A 40 -3.08 0.20 -1.88
N LYS A 41 -3.82 1.23 -1.44
CA LYS A 41 -3.38 2.14 -0.37
C LYS A 41 -3.10 1.39 0.92
N GLU A 42 -3.98 0.48 1.32
CA GLU A 42 -3.77 -0.33 2.52
C GLU A 42 -2.57 -1.28 2.38
N THR A 43 -2.32 -1.81 1.19
CA THR A 43 -1.14 -2.63 0.92
C THR A 43 0.15 -1.82 1.10
N TYR A 44 0.20 -0.59 0.60
CA TYR A 44 1.34 0.31 0.80
C TYR A 44 1.55 0.67 2.28
N ARG A 45 0.47 0.90 3.01
CA ARG A 45 0.52 1.26 4.42
C ARG A 45 0.94 0.07 5.28
N TRP A 46 0.22 -1.05 5.15
CA TRP A 46 0.33 -2.19 6.07
C TRP A 46 1.64 -2.93 5.93
N HIS A 47 2.14 -3.04 4.71
CA HIS A 47 3.43 -3.68 4.43
C HIS A 47 4.19 -2.92 3.36
N THR A 48 4.75 -1.77 3.77
CA THR A 48 5.53 -0.95 2.85
C THR A 48 6.78 -1.69 2.37
N PRO A 49 7.08 -1.69 1.06
CA PRO A 49 8.24 -2.40 0.51
C PRO A 49 9.59 -1.86 0.99
N SER A 50 9.63 -0.61 1.46
CA SER A 50 10.84 0.03 1.99
C SER A 50 10.53 0.68 3.35
N PRO A 51 10.53 -0.09 4.47
CA PRO A 51 10.10 0.39 5.78
C PRO A 51 10.97 1.53 6.34
N MET A 52 12.21 1.65 5.90
CA MET A 52 13.15 2.71 6.29
C MET A 52 13.26 3.83 5.24
N GLY A 53 12.46 3.79 4.18
CA GLY A 53 12.54 4.75 3.08
C GLY A 53 13.91 4.77 2.39
N GLY A 54 14.15 5.82 1.61
CA GLY A 54 15.45 6.07 0.98
C GLY A 54 16.30 7.01 1.85
N PRO A 55 17.50 6.62 2.30
CA PRO A 55 18.37 7.49 3.09
C PRO A 55 18.73 8.77 2.31
N LYS A 56 18.72 9.92 3.01
CA LYS A 56 19.05 11.24 2.46
C LYS A 56 20.16 11.86 3.27
N CYS A 57 21.08 12.58 2.61
CA CYS A 57 22.20 13.25 3.27
C CYS A 57 21.98 14.78 3.23
N LEU A 58 22.18 15.44 4.36
CA LEU A 58 22.14 16.89 4.45
C LEU A 58 23.30 17.52 3.69
N LYS A 59 23.00 18.53 2.86
CA LYS A 59 24.02 19.26 2.09
C LYS A 59 24.63 20.44 2.83
N ALA A 60 23.99 20.88 3.90
CA ALA A 60 24.43 21.98 4.77
C ALA A 60 24.01 21.67 6.20
N ASP A 61 24.60 22.36 7.16
CA ASP A 61 24.15 22.36 8.55
C ASP A 61 22.72 22.87 8.64
N ASP A 62 21.94 22.31 9.56
CA ASP A 62 20.55 22.71 9.80
C ASP A 62 20.21 22.59 11.28
N VAL A 63 19.13 23.25 11.70
CA VAL A 63 18.56 23.11 13.04
C VAL A 63 17.08 22.78 12.94
N TYR A 64 16.70 21.61 13.48
CA TYR A 64 15.33 21.15 13.51
C TYR A 64 14.84 20.98 14.94
N LYS A 65 13.82 21.71 15.34
CA LYS A 65 13.25 21.68 16.71
C LYS A 65 14.30 21.81 17.82
N GLY A 66 15.32 22.65 17.60
CA GLY A 66 16.42 22.87 18.56
C GLY A 66 17.57 21.84 18.47
N TYR A 67 17.45 20.80 17.66
CA TYR A 67 18.53 19.83 17.42
C TYR A 67 19.41 20.32 16.27
N TYR A 68 20.71 20.39 16.53
CA TYR A 68 21.70 20.69 15.48
C TYR A 68 21.95 19.45 14.64
N LEU A 69 21.80 19.61 13.33
CA LEU A 69 22.00 18.57 12.34
C LEU A 69 23.17 18.98 11.43
N PRO A 70 24.35 18.37 11.57
CA PRO A 70 25.53 18.75 10.78
C PRO A 70 25.38 18.34 9.31
N LYS A 71 26.04 19.06 8.44
CA LYS A 71 26.27 18.68 7.04
C LYS A 71 26.81 17.25 6.97
N GLY A 72 26.29 16.45 6.04
CA GLY A 72 26.72 15.07 5.84
C GLY A 72 25.94 14.06 6.68
N VAL A 73 25.14 14.50 7.65
CA VAL A 73 24.31 13.55 8.43
C VAL A 73 23.28 12.85 7.54
N THR A 74 23.13 11.57 7.75
CA THR A 74 22.11 10.78 7.05
C THR A 74 20.77 10.87 7.77
N VAL A 75 19.73 11.26 7.05
CA VAL A 75 18.34 11.30 7.51
C VAL A 75 17.59 10.12 6.91
N ILE A 76 16.93 9.34 7.75
CA ILE A 76 16.15 8.16 7.38
C ILE A 76 14.70 8.38 7.78
N GLU A 77 13.77 8.21 6.84
CA GLU A 77 12.34 8.26 7.12
C GLU A 77 11.88 6.89 7.62
N ASN A 78 11.49 6.78 8.90
CA ASN A 78 10.92 5.54 9.43
C ASN A 78 9.47 5.38 8.95
N LEU A 79 9.29 4.90 7.72
CA LEU A 79 7.97 4.70 7.12
C LEU A 79 7.14 3.67 7.88
N TRP A 80 7.80 2.66 8.46
CA TRP A 80 7.11 1.69 9.30
C TRP A 80 6.38 2.38 10.47
N ALA A 81 7.09 3.21 11.23
CA ALA A 81 6.49 3.92 12.36
C ALA A 81 5.41 4.91 11.90
N ILE A 82 5.62 5.61 10.79
CA ILE A 82 4.65 6.56 10.23
C ILE A 82 3.35 5.85 9.83
N PHE A 83 3.43 4.68 9.20
CA PHE A 83 2.28 3.94 8.73
C PHE A 83 1.61 3.08 9.81
N HIS A 84 2.27 2.90 10.95
CA HIS A 84 1.73 2.17 12.11
C HIS A 84 1.44 3.09 13.30
N ASP A 85 1.42 4.41 13.09
CA ASP A 85 0.99 5.37 14.10
C ASP A 85 -0.53 5.24 14.35
N PRO A 86 -0.96 4.81 15.56
CA PRO A 86 -2.38 4.60 15.85
C PRO A 86 -3.21 5.89 15.89
N VAL A 87 -2.55 7.06 16.04
CA VAL A 87 -3.22 8.37 15.96
C VAL A 87 -3.62 8.70 14.52
N VAL A 88 -2.80 8.28 13.55
CA VAL A 88 -3.04 8.53 12.13
C VAL A 88 -3.87 7.40 11.51
N TYR A 89 -3.57 6.15 11.85
CA TYR A 89 -4.23 4.96 11.33
C TYR A 89 -4.72 4.09 12.51
N PRO A 90 -5.95 4.24 12.98
CA PRO A 90 -6.52 3.39 14.03
C PRO A 90 -6.39 1.90 13.68
N GLU A 91 -6.13 1.05 14.68
CA GLU A 91 -5.85 -0.37 14.50
C GLU A 91 -4.76 -0.64 13.43
N PRO A 92 -3.53 -0.09 13.58
CA PRO A 92 -2.57 -0.04 12.47
C PRO A 92 -2.07 -1.43 12.02
N TYR A 93 -2.13 -2.43 12.87
CA TYR A 93 -1.72 -3.80 12.56
C TYR A 93 -2.80 -4.61 11.83
N ARG A 94 -4.04 -4.12 11.82
CA ARG A 94 -5.13 -4.74 11.09
C ARG A 94 -5.11 -4.30 9.63
N PHE A 95 -5.09 -5.25 8.70
CA PHE A 95 -5.24 -4.98 7.27
C PHE A 95 -6.72 -4.66 6.98
N ASN A 96 -7.00 -3.40 6.67
CA ASN A 96 -8.37 -2.91 6.48
C ASN A 96 -8.44 -1.83 5.39
N PRO A 97 -8.72 -2.19 4.14
CA PRO A 97 -8.89 -1.22 3.05
C PRO A 97 -10.00 -0.18 3.29
N GLU A 98 -11.04 -0.55 4.04
CA GLU A 98 -12.19 0.33 4.28
C GLU A 98 -11.83 1.60 5.06
N ARG A 99 -10.66 1.64 5.72
CA ARG A 99 -10.16 2.88 6.35
C ARG A 99 -9.99 4.03 5.38
N PHE A 100 -9.79 3.76 4.10
CA PHE A 100 -9.63 4.75 3.04
C PHE A 100 -10.94 5.09 2.32
N LEU A 101 -12.08 4.55 2.79
CA LEU A 101 -13.37 4.73 2.14
C LEU A 101 -14.35 5.45 3.06
N LYS A 102 -15.15 6.33 2.44
CA LYS A 102 -16.32 6.96 3.05
C LYS A 102 -17.43 7.02 1.99
N ASP A 103 -18.60 6.54 2.35
CA ASP A 103 -19.78 6.52 1.46
C ASP A 103 -19.49 5.86 0.09
N GLY A 104 -18.67 4.79 0.08
CA GLY A 104 -18.30 4.04 -1.12
C GLY A 104 -17.28 4.73 -2.03
N LYS A 105 -16.66 5.83 -1.59
CA LYS A 105 -15.61 6.57 -2.32
C LYS A 105 -14.36 6.69 -1.47
N LEU A 106 -13.24 7.02 -2.11
CA LEU A 106 -12.01 7.32 -1.37
C LEU A 106 -12.21 8.55 -0.47
N ASP A 107 -11.85 8.42 0.80
CA ASP A 107 -11.92 9.50 1.79
C ASP A 107 -10.65 10.37 1.74
N PRO A 108 -10.72 11.62 1.26
CA PRO A 108 -9.56 12.50 1.20
C PRO A 108 -9.10 12.99 2.58
N SER A 109 -9.86 12.76 3.64
CA SER A 109 -9.47 13.13 5.01
C SER A 109 -8.47 12.15 5.62
N VAL A 110 -8.40 10.92 5.11
CA VAL A 110 -7.41 9.92 5.54
C VAL A 110 -6.09 10.17 4.83
N LYS A 111 -5.01 10.22 5.59
CA LYS A 111 -3.67 10.43 5.00
C LYS A 111 -3.32 9.34 4.01
N ASP A 112 -2.88 9.75 2.83
CA ASP A 112 -2.54 8.85 1.75
C ASP A 112 -1.12 8.27 1.94
N PRO A 113 -0.94 6.94 2.01
CA PRO A 113 0.38 6.34 2.07
C PRO A 113 1.26 6.65 0.85
N GLU A 114 0.66 6.90 -0.31
CA GLU A 114 1.38 7.25 -1.55
C GLU A 114 2.21 8.53 -1.43
N ASP A 115 1.82 9.44 -0.53
CA ASP A 115 2.56 10.67 -0.26
C ASP A 115 3.94 10.41 0.38
N ARG A 116 4.19 9.20 0.87
CA ARG A 116 5.42 8.83 1.58
C ARG A 116 6.12 7.62 1.00
N VAL A 117 5.36 6.59 0.56
CA VAL A 117 5.95 5.34 0.07
C VAL A 117 6.88 5.54 -1.12
N PHE A 118 6.62 6.55 -1.94
CA PHE A 118 7.44 6.95 -3.08
C PHE A 118 8.45 8.05 -2.75
N GLY A 119 8.72 8.31 -1.49
CA GLY A 119 9.57 9.40 -1.04
C GLY A 119 8.85 10.75 -1.03
N SER A 120 9.53 11.79 -0.61
CA SER A 120 8.95 13.09 -0.34
C SER A 120 9.71 14.25 -1.00
N ALA A 121 9.01 15.39 -1.16
CA ALA A 121 9.52 16.66 -1.67
C ALA A 121 10.28 16.52 -3.00
N ARG A 122 11.45 17.14 -3.11
CA ARG A 122 12.26 17.15 -4.34
C ARG A 122 12.92 15.81 -4.70
N ARG A 123 12.76 14.79 -3.86
CA ARG A 123 13.32 13.44 -4.04
C ARG A 123 12.24 12.38 -4.19
N VAL A 124 11.02 12.79 -4.57
CA VAL A 124 9.95 11.84 -4.89
C VAL A 124 10.37 10.95 -6.06
N CYS A 125 10.00 9.68 -5.99
CA CYS A 125 10.28 8.70 -7.04
C CYS A 125 9.65 9.14 -8.38
N PRO A 126 10.43 9.33 -9.44
CA PRO A 126 9.87 9.73 -10.74
C PRO A 126 9.00 8.63 -11.36
N GLY A 127 9.21 7.38 -10.99
CA GLY A 127 8.45 6.23 -11.47
C GLY A 127 7.10 6.00 -10.78
N ARG A 128 6.70 6.84 -9.81
CA ARG A 128 5.48 6.62 -9.01
C ARG A 128 4.21 6.48 -9.87
N TYR A 129 4.09 7.27 -10.93
CA TYR A 129 2.93 7.24 -11.81
C TYR A 129 2.81 5.93 -12.60
N ILE A 130 3.95 5.43 -13.09
CA ILE A 130 4.01 4.14 -13.79
C ILE A 130 3.74 3.01 -12.80
N ALA A 131 4.34 3.07 -11.60
CA ALA A 131 4.14 2.07 -10.55
C ALA A 131 2.66 1.97 -10.16
N ASN A 132 2.00 3.09 -9.84
CA ASN A 132 0.60 3.09 -9.42
C ASN A 132 -0.34 2.55 -10.50
N ARG A 133 -0.14 2.96 -11.75
CA ARG A 133 -0.94 2.44 -12.88
C ARG A 133 -0.73 0.95 -13.10
N THR A 134 0.51 0.49 -13.01
CA THR A 134 0.85 -0.93 -13.18
C THR A 134 0.29 -1.77 -12.04
N ILE A 135 0.39 -1.29 -10.80
CA ILE A 135 -0.14 -1.98 -9.63
C ILE A 135 -1.66 -2.06 -9.70
N PHE A 136 -2.32 -0.95 -10.05
CA PHE A 136 -3.78 -0.95 -10.23
C PHE A 136 -4.22 -2.00 -11.26
N LEU A 137 -3.63 -2.00 -12.45
CA LEU A 137 -3.97 -2.99 -13.49
C LEU A 137 -3.72 -4.43 -13.02
N ARG A 138 -2.61 -4.67 -12.34
CA ARG A 138 -2.30 -6.02 -11.82
C ARG A 138 -3.31 -6.47 -10.79
N PHE A 139 -3.62 -5.63 -9.78
CA PHE A 139 -4.61 -5.97 -8.76
C PHE A 139 -5.98 -6.22 -9.39
N ALA A 140 -6.46 -5.28 -10.21
CA ALA A 140 -7.76 -5.40 -10.85
C ALA A 140 -7.84 -6.62 -11.78
N THR A 141 -6.84 -6.86 -12.62
CA THR A 141 -6.84 -8.00 -13.56
C THR A 141 -6.74 -9.33 -12.84
N ILE A 142 -5.86 -9.47 -11.84
CA ILE A 142 -5.71 -10.73 -11.09
C ILE A 142 -7.01 -11.04 -10.34
N LEU A 143 -7.61 -10.05 -9.69
CA LEU A 143 -8.85 -10.24 -8.93
C LEU A 143 -10.08 -10.47 -9.84
N ALA A 144 -10.06 -9.97 -11.08
CA ALA A 144 -11.09 -10.26 -12.06
C ALA A 144 -11.03 -11.68 -12.62
N THR A 145 -9.86 -12.36 -12.52
CA THR A 145 -9.64 -13.62 -13.23
C THR A 145 -9.34 -14.81 -12.34
N PHE A 146 -8.92 -14.57 -11.08
CA PHE A 146 -8.45 -15.64 -10.19
C PHE A 146 -8.99 -15.48 -8.77
N ASP A 147 -9.28 -16.62 -8.14
CA ASP A 147 -9.37 -16.73 -6.71
C ASP A 147 -7.99 -17.03 -6.13
N ILE A 148 -7.57 -16.23 -5.14
CA ILE A 148 -6.28 -16.38 -4.48
C ILE A 148 -6.52 -17.12 -3.18
N GLU A 149 -6.02 -18.33 -3.09
CA GLU A 149 -6.14 -19.20 -1.93
C GLU A 149 -4.78 -19.41 -1.26
N PRO A 150 -4.75 -19.73 0.04
CA PRO A 150 -3.52 -20.14 0.69
C PRO A 150 -2.95 -21.40 0.03
N GLY A 151 -1.64 -21.46 -0.12
CA GLY A 151 -0.97 -22.68 -0.55
C GLY A 151 -1.07 -23.77 0.51
N THR A 152 -0.95 -25.03 0.10
CA THR A 152 -0.75 -26.17 0.99
C THR A 152 0.74 -26.53 1.03
N ASN A 153 1.22 -26.94 2.22
CA ASN A 153 2.56 -27.51 2.36
C ASN A 153 2.60 -28.97 1.89
N ASP A 154 3.78 -29.60 1.92
CA ASP A 154 3.98 -31.04 1.55
C ASP A 154 3.16 -32.01 2.39
N LYS A 155 2.46 -31.55 3.45
CA LYS A 155 1.59 -32.32 4.33
C LYS A 155 0.10 -32.01 4.13
N ASP A 156 -0.27 -31.32 3.05
CA ASP A 156 -1.63 -30.80 2.78
C ASP A 156 -2.18 -29.85 3.86
N GLU A 157 -1.30 -29.27 4.70
CA GLU A 157 -1.70 -28.25 5.69
C GLU A 157 -1.71 -26.87 5.03
N VAL A 158 -2.76 -26.10 5.27
CA VAL A 158 -2.92 -24.76 4.74
C VAL A 158 -1.90 -23.80 5.39
N GLU A 159 -1.03 -23.19 4.60
CA GLU A 159 -0.15 -22.12 5.07
C GLU A 159 -0.95 -20.84 5.30
N SER A 160 -1.35 -20.59 6.55
CA SER A 160 -2.15 -19.42 6.94
C SER A 160 -1.31 -18.29 7.56
N GLU A 161 -0.02 -18.52 7.81
CA GLU A 161 0.87 -17.54 8.41
C GLU A 161 1.72 -16.80 7.37
N ILE A 162 1.67 -15.46 7.41
CA ILE A 162 2.63 -14.63 6.68
C ILE A 162 3.91 -14.55 7.51
N LYS A 163 4.99 -15.13 7.00
CA LYS A 163 6.33 -15.02 7.59
C LYS A 163 7.06 -13.83 6.96
N PHE A 164 7.42 -12.88 7.79
CA PHE A 164 8.25 -11.75 7.37
C PHE A 164 9.72 -12.07 7.60
N HIS A 165 10.54 -11.79 6.61
CA HIS A 165 11.99 -11.85 6.75
C HIS A 165 12.55 -10.46 6.99
N GLU A 166 13.55 -10.35 7.84
CA GLU A 166 14.25 -9.09 8.08
C GLU A 166 15.01 -8.65 6.81
N GLY A 167 14.92 -7.37 6.48
CA GLY A 167 15.59 -6.80 5.32
C GLY A 167 15.22 -5.32 5.13
N ALA A 168 16.08 -4.58 4.44
CA ALA A 168 15.85 -3.16 4.14
C ALA A 168 14.82 -2.94 3.03
N VAL A 169 14.69 -3.92 2.14
CA VAL A 169 13.70 -3.96 1.03
C VAL A 169 13.09 -5.36 1.00
N ARG A 170 11.80 -5.44 0.78
CA ARG A 170 11.01 -6.68 0.77
C ARG A 170 10.18 -6.78 -0.50
#